data_f7c38c88270bbc2bb9740be5d573c724
#
_entry.id   f7c38c88270bbc2bb9740be5d573c724
#
_cell.length_a   1.000
_cell.length_b   1.000
_cell.length_c   1.000
_cell.angle_alpha   90.00
_cell.angle_beta   90.00
_cell.angle_gamma   90.00
#
_symmetry.space_group_name_H-M   'P 1'
#
loop_
_entity.id
_entity.type
_entity.pdbx_description
1 polymer ?
#
loop_
_entity_poly.entity_id
_entity_poly.type
_entity_poly.pdbx_seq_one_letter_code
_entity_poly.pdbx_strand_id
1 'polypeptide(L)'
;MAPFQAISPHYSLAHQIADPWGGGVSITGPEHAADREWIIKEDMPVFAYSSMSCGFISGAFRSDDRAGAERFLTPPGKKGYFADENFERLRRAEELAEKYDVTVAQIAMAWLFNQEMKVIPLQGGENAQMYRQTLKAAEMKLSREEVDWQDLRGE
;
A
#
# COMPACT_ATOMS: atom_id res chain seq x y z
N MET A 1 -21.35 -1.32 -26.51
CA MET A 1 -19.96 -1.16 -26.04
C MET A 1 -19.78 -2.16 -24.91
N ALA A 2 -18.70 -2.94 -24.89
CA ALA A 2 -18.44 -3.86 -23.78
C ALA A 2 -18.08 -3.03 -22.53
N PRO A 3 -18.55 -3.40 -21.32
CA PRO A 3 -18.16 -2.72 -20.08
C PRO A 3 -16.68 -2.96 -19.75
N PHE A 4 -16.09 -2.08 -18.95
CA PHE A 4 -14.77 -2.32 -18.38
C PHE A 4 -14.79 -3.58 -17.50
N GLN A 5 -13.72 -4.37 -17.57
CA GLN A 5 -13.60 -5.63 -16.83
C GLN A 5 -12.66 -5.51 -15.62
N ALA A 6 -11.90 -4.45 -15.55
CA ALA A 6 -10.97 -4.14 -14.47
C ALA A 6 -10.55 -2.67 -14.52
N ILE A 7 -9.99 -2.18 -13.44
CA ILE A 7 -9.39 -0.84 -13.33
C ILE A 7 -7.95 -0.95 -12.83
N SER A 8 -7.14 0.07 -13.11
CA SER A 8 -5.76 0.12 -12.64
C SER A 8 -5.42 1.49 -12.06
N PRO A 9 -5.94 1.83 -10.88
CA PRO A 9 -5.56 3.02 -10.14
C PRO A 9 -4.31 2.78 -9.29
N HIS A 10 -3.75 3.86 -8.74
CA HIS A 10 -2.84 3.76 -7.60
C HIS A 10 -3.59 3.25 -6.37
N TYR A 11 -3.03 2.22 -5.71
CA TYR A 11 -3.50 1.76 -4.40
C TYR A 11 -2.37 1.13 -3.60
N SER A 12 -2.17 1.58 -2.37
CA SER A 12 -1.12 1.11 -1.46
C SER A 12 -1.50 1.44 -0.02
N LEU A 13 -0.81 0.84 0.95
CA LEU A 13 -1.00 1.15 2.36
C LEU A 13 -0.70 2.63 2.67
N ALA A 14 0.37 3.22 2.09
CA ALA A 14 0.62 4.64 2.26
C ALA A 14 -0.34 5.47 1.40
N HIS A 15 -0.91 6.51 2.00
CA HIS A 15 -1.76 7.47 1.32
C HIS A 15 -0.95 8.30 0.32
N GLN A 16 -1.39 8.37 -0.92
CA GLN A 16 -0.79 9.22 -1.94
C GLN A 16 -1.28 10.65 -1.79
N ILE A 17 -0.49 11.49 -1.12
CA ILE A 17 -0.83 12.89 -0.82
C ILE A 17 -0.75 13.82 -2.03
N ALA A 18 -0.03 13.42 -3.07
CA ALA A 18 0.06 14.12 -4.34
C ALA A 18 0.44 13.12 -5.45
N ASP A 19 -0.08 13.33 -6.66
CA ASP A 19 0.31 12.49 -7.80
C ASP A 19 1.79 12.70 -8.16
N PRO A 20 2.65 11.68 -8.03
CA PRO A 20 4.07 11.78 -8.33
C PRO A 20 4.37 12.01 -9.82
N TRP A 21 3.50 11.48 -10.68
CA TRP A 21 3.77 11.35 -12.12
C TRP A 21 3.02 12.36 -12.99
N GLY A 22 1.88 12.89 -12.50
CA GLY A 22 0.98 13.76 -13.24
C GLY A 22 -0.02 12.98 -14.11
N GLY A 23 -1.32 13.13 -13.81
CA GLY A 23 -2.43 12.49 -14.52
C GLY A 23 -2.77 11.08 -14.05
N GLY A 24 -2.19 10.59 -12.95
CA GLY A 24 -2.57 9.34 -12.31
C GLY A 24 -3.81 9.49 -11.42
N VAL A 25 -4.54 8.39 -11.24
CA VAL A 25 -5.68 8.30 -10.32
C VAL A 25 -5.30 7.44 -9.13
N SER A 26 -5.46 7.98 -7.93
CA SER A 26 -5.33 7.24 -6.66
C SER A 26 -6.70 6.92 -6.09
N ILE A 27 -6.81 5.80 -5.41
CA ILE A 27 -7.97 5.46 -4.58
C ILE A 27 -7.59 5.27 -3.10
N THR A 28 -6.41 5.79 -2.68
CA THR A 28 -5.98 5.86 -1.27
C THR A 28 -6.64 7.05 -0.59
N GLY A 29 -6.59 7.06 0.75
CA GLY A 29 -7.12 8.16 1.54
C GLY A 29 -8.64 8.14 1.77
N PRO A 30 -9.12 8.89 2.77
CA PRO A 30 -10.54 8.93 3.12
C PRO A 30 -11.41 9.58 2.05
N GLU A 31 -10.88 10.50 1.26
CA GLU A 31 -11.58 11.21 0.18
C GLU A 31 -12.05 10.27 -0.94
N HIS A 32 -11.42 9.10 -1.09
CA HIS A 32 -11.76 8.08 -2.08
C HIS A 32 -12.60 6.92 -1.51
N ALA A 33 -13.22 7.09 -0.34
CA ALA A 33 -14.06 6.06 0.25
C ALA A 33 -15.23 5.64 -0.66
N ALA A 34 -15.92 6.62 -1.26
CA ALA A 34 -17.02 6.36 -2.17
C ALA A 34 -16.57 5.62 -3.45
N ASP A 35 -15.36 5.91 -3.95
CA ASP A 35 -14.81 5.19 -5.11
C ASP A 35 -14.57 3.72 -4.76
N ARG A 36 -14.01 3.44 -3.59
CA ARG A 36 -13.77 2.07 -3.11
C ARG A 36 -15.09 1.31 -2.87
N GLU A 37 -16.10 1.95 -2.30
CA GLU A 37 -17.44 1.36 -2.12
C GLU A 37 -18.07 0.98 -3.47
N TRP A 38 -17.95 1.86 -4.47
CA TRP A 38 -18.41 1.56 -5.82
C TRP A 38 -17.65 0.38 -6.44
N ILE A 39 -16.32 0.32 -6.30
CA ILE A 39 -15.48 -0.78 -6.78
C ILE A 39 -15.92 -2.11 -6.17
N ILE A 40 -16.18 -2.14 -4.85
CA ILE A 40 -16.66 -3.32 -4.13
C ILE A 40 -18.04 -3.75 -4.66
N LYS A 41 -18.97 -2.80 -4.77
CA LYS A 41 -20.35 -3.05 -5.26
C LYS A 41 -20.37 -3.62 -6.66
N GLU A 42 -19.54 -3.11 -7.57
CA GLU A 42 -19.46 -3.57 -8.97
C GLU A 42 -18.57 -4.82 -9.12
N ASP A 43 -18.02 -5.34 -8.04
CA ASP A 43 -17.10 -6.49 -8.02
C ASP A 43 -15.90 -6.31 -8.98
N MET A 44 -15.42 -5.07 -9.12
CA MET A 44 -14.42 -4.67 -10.10
C MET A 44 -13.01 -5.05 -9.64
N PRO A 45 -12.25 -5.86 -10.41
CA PRO A 45 -10.85 -6.14 -10.10
C PRO A 45 -9.98 -4.88 -10.21
N VAL A 46 -9.09 -4.70 -9.23
CA VAL A 46 -8.17 -3.56 -9.11
C VAL A 46 -6.73 -4.02 -9.34
N PHE A 47 -6.13 -3.63 -10.45
CA PHE A 47 -4.69 -3.79 -10.69
C PHE A 47 -3.96 -2.59 -10.08
N ALA A 48 -3.59 -2.71 -8.81
CA ALA A 48 -3.01 -1.64 -8.01
C ALA A 48 -1.55 -1.35 -8.43
N TYR A 49 -1.28 -0.20 -9.07
CA TYR A 49 0.10 0.19 -9.33
C TYR A 49 0.72 0.94 -8.14
N SER A 50 2.05 1.02 -8.12
CA SER A 50 2.83 1.58 -7.00
C SER A 50 2.46 0.98 -5.64
N SER A 51 2.20 -0.31 -5.59
CA SER A 51 1.77 -1.08 -4.41
C SER A 51 2.67 -0.90 -3.18
N MET A 52 3.95 -0.57 -3.41
CA MET A 52 4.95 -0.29 -2.38
C MET A 52 5.21 1.20 -2.17
N SER A 53 4.33 2.08 -2.67
CA SER A 53 4.40 3.53 -2.46
C SER A 53 5.76 4.14 -2.83
N CYS A 54 6.27 3.81 -4.02
CA CYS A 54 7.63 4.20 -4.46
C CYS A 54 8.74 3.82 -3.45
N GLY A 55 8.55 2.72 -2.73
CA GLY A 55 9.49 2.23 -1.72
C GLY A 55 9.28 2.79 -0.31
N PHE A 56 8.29 3.65 -0.09
CA PHE A 56 8.03 4.23 1.25
C PHE A 56 7.75 3.15 2.31
N ILE A 57 6.97 2.12 1.95
CA ILE A 57 6.62 0.99 2.84
C ILE A 57 7.47 -0.25 2.53
N SER A 58 8.70 -0.08 2.07
CA SER A 58 9.59 -1.22 1.73
C SER A 58 10.37 -1.77 2.93
N GLY A 59 10.45 -1.02 4.03
CA GLY A 59 11.32 -1.33 5.17
C GLY A 59 12.78 -0.92 4.97
N ALA A 60 13.07 -0.10 3.95
CA ALA A 60 14.43 0.42 3.70
C ALA A 60 14.88 1.48 4.72
N PHE A 61 13.95 2.05 5.45
CA PHE A 61 14.17 2.97 6.56
C PHE A 61 13.09 2.73 7.63
N ARG A 62 13.32 3.27 8.82
CA ARG A 62 12.39 3.18 9.95
C ARG A 62 11.48 4.40 10.01
N SER A 63 10.33 4.24 10.67
CA SER A 63 9.36 5.31 10.87
C SER A 63 9.90 6.51 11.67
N ASP A 64 10.90 6.30 12.51
CA ASP A 64 11.59 7.33 13.29
C ASP A 64 12.83 7.93 12.58
N ASP A 65 13.25 7.37 11.42
CA ASP A 65 14.40 7.85 10.63
C ASP A 65 13.97 8.66 9.40
N ARG A 66 13.45 9.86 9.63
CA ARG A 66 13.04 10.76 8.53
C ARG A 66 14.23 11.16 7.63
N ALA A 67 15.42 11.31 8.20
CA ALA A 67 16.61 11.64 7.43
C ALA A 67 17.02 10.47 6.50
N GLY A 68 16.88 9.24 6.97
CA GLY A 68 17.05 8.04 6.14
C GLY A 68 16.01 7.95 5.02
N ALA A 69 14.76 8.20 5.33
CA ALA A 69 13.68 8.28 4.34
C ALA A 69 13.98 9.33 3.26
N GLU A 70 14.44 10.52 3.67
CA GLU A 70 14.76 11.60 2.74
C GLU A 70 15.93 11.25 1.81
N ARG A 71 16.93 10.53 2.30
CA ARG A 71 18.04 10.04 1.47
C ARG A 71 17.66 8.91 0.53
N PHE A 72 16.79 8.02 0.97
CA PHE A 72 16.38 6.84 0.21
C PHE A 72 15.36 7.15 -0.89
N LEU A 73 14.35 7.97 -0.57
CA LEU A 73 13.23 8.21 -1.48
C LEU A 73 13.65 9.06 -2.68
N THR A 74 13.23 8.62 -3.84
CA THR A 74 13.32 9.40 -5.08
C THR A 74 12.41 10.65 -5.02
N PRO A 75 12.60 11.67 -5.89
CA PRO A 75 11.70 12.83 -5.93
C PRO A 75 10.20 12.47 -6.05
N PRO A 76 9.78 11.51 -6.91
CA PRO A 76 8.40 11.03 -6.92
C PRO A 76 7.94 10.43 -5.60
N GLY A 77 8.79 9.63 -4.94
CA GLY A 77 8.48 9.03 -3.64
C GLY A 77 8.24 10.09 -2.55
N LYS A 78 9.10 11.11 -2.50
CA LYS A 78 8.94 12.25 -1.58
C LYS A 78 7.66 13.02 -1.86
N LYS A 79 7.43 13.39 -3.12
CA LYS A 79 6.24 14.15 -3.53
C LYS A 79 4.95 13.41 -3.17
N GLY A 80 4.91 12.11 -3.40
CA GLY A 80 3.70 11.31 -3.23
C GLY A 80 3.42 10.86 -1.81
N TYR A 81 4.45 10.66 -0.97
CA TYR A 81 4.26 9.89 0.26
C TYR A 81 4.92 10.47 1.51
N PHE A 82 5.77 11.48 1.41
CA PHE A 82 6.50 12.03 2.56
C PHE A 82 5.60 12.90 3.44
N ALA A 83 4.76 12.27 4.27
CA ALA A 83 3.80 12.92 5.16
C ALA A 83 3.75 12.21 6.52
N ASP A 84 3.42 12.94 7.58
CA ASP A 84 3.40 12.44 8.95
C ASP A 84 2.48 11.22 9.10
N GLU A 85 1.32 11.25 8.49
CA GLU A 85 0.37 10.14 8.51
C GLU A 85 0.94 8.85 7.87
N ASN A 86 1.80 8.97 6.87
CA ASN A 86 2.44 7.81 6.25
C ASN A 86 3.59 7.26 7.10
N PHE A 87 4.29 8.11 7.85
CA PHE A 87 5.24 7.66 8.88
C PHE A 87 4.53 6.93 10.01
N GLU A 88 3.31 7.35 10.38
CA GLU A 88 2.49 6.61 11.35
C GLU A 88 2.02 5.26 10.78
N ARG A 89 1.60 5.19 9.50
CA ARG A 89 1.31 3.91 8.84
C ARG A 89 2.54 2.98 8.81
N LEU A 90 3.71 3.53 8.53
CA LEU A 90 4.97 2.78 8.56
C LEU A 90 5.26 2.24 9.96
N ARG A 91 5.09 3.04 11.02
CA ARG A 91 5.25 2.62 12.41
C ARG A 91 4.32 1.45 12.75
N ARG A 92 3.05 1.56 12.37
CA ARG A 92 2.07 0.48 12.57
C ARG A 92 2.42 -0.78 11.76
N ALA A 93 2.95 -0.61 10.55
CA ALA A 93 3.45 -1.73 9.75
C ALA A 93 4.68 -2.41 10.40
N GLU A 94 5.57 -1.65 11.04
CA GLU A 94 6.70 -2.17 11.80
C GLU A 94 6.24 -3.00 13.00
N GLU A 95 5.24 -2.55 13.75
CA GLU A 95 4.67 -3.30 14.88
C GLU A 95 4.04 -4.63 14.45
N LEU A 96 3.28 -4.63 13.34
CA LEU A 96 2.74 -5.89 12.81
C LEU A 96 3.83 -6.78 12.22
N ALA A 97 4.86 -6.22 11.61
CA ALA A 97 6.00 -6.99 11.12
C ALA A 97 6.70 -7.74 12.25
N GLU A 98 6.91 -7.09 13.39
CA GLU A 98 7.43 -7.73 14.61
C GLU A 98 6.47 -8.79 15.15
N LYS A 99 5.18 -8.48 15.27
CA LYS A 99 4.15 -9.41 15.75
C LYS A 99 4.09 -10.71 14.95
N TYR A 100 4.21 -10.61 13.62
CA TYR A 100 4.07 -11.75 12.70
C TYR A 100 5.42 -12.38 12.30
N ASP A 101 6.55 -11.84 12.79
CA ASP A 101 7.91 -12.25 12.39
C ASP A 101 8.12 -12.23 10.86
N VAL A 102 7.76 -11.09 10.25
CA VAL A 102 7.85 -10.85 8.81
C VAL A 102 8.45 -9.46 8.53
N THR A 103 8.66 -9.14 7.26
CA THR A 103 9.16 -7.82 6.86
C THR A 103 8.01 -6.80 6.74
N VAL A 104 8.33 -5.51 6.89
CA VAL A 104 7.40 -4.40 6.63
C VAL A 104 6.79 -4.49 5.23
N ALA A 105 7.60 -4.84 4.23
CA ALA A 105 7.13 -5.04 2.85
C ALA A 105 6.07 -6.16 2.75
N GLN A 106 6.22 -7.24 3.51
CA GLN A 106 5.23 -8.31 3.56
C GLN A 106 3.93 -7.86 4.23
N ILE A 107 4.00 -7.05 5.29
CA ILE A 107 2.81 -6.46 5.91
C ILE A 107 2.08 -5.55 4.94
N ALA A 108 2.79 -4.66 4.22
CA ALA A 108 2.18 -3.76 3.24
C ALA A 108 1.47 -4.53 2.11
N MET A 109 2.08 -5.61 1.65
CA MET A 109 1.45 -6.48 0.65
C MET A 109 0.29 -7.30 1.22
N ALA A 110 0.41 -7.82 2.45
CA ALA A 110 -0.67 -8.51 3.15
C ALA A 110 -1.88 -7.59 3.35
N TRP A 111 -1.65 -6.31 3.69
CA TRP A 111 -2.72 -5.32 3.79
C TRP A 111 -3.51 -5.21 2.47
N LEU A 112 -2.84 -5.16 1.31
CA LEU A 112 -3.49 -5.14 0.00
C LEU A 112 -4.30 -6.41 -0.29
N PHE A 113 -3.75 -7.59 0.05
CA PHE A 113 -4.43 -8.87 -0.16
C PHE A 113 -5.61 -9.11 0.80
N ASN A 114 -5.69 -8.37 1.91
CA ASN A 114 -6.78 -8.48 2.89
C ASN A 114 -7.82 -7.35 2.78
N GLN A 115 -7.83 -6.61 1.65
CA GLN A 115 -8.90 -5.65 1.34
C GLN A 115 -10.19 -6.36 0.94
N GLU A 116 -11.34 -5.68 1.09
CA GLU A 116 -12.62 -6.18 0.57
C GLU A 116 -12.69 -6.17 -0.95
N MET A 117 -11.97 -5.24 -1.57
CA MET A 117 -11.80 -5.17 -3.02
C MET A 117 -10.94 -6.33 -3.53
N LYS A 118 -11.18 -6.79 -4.75
CA LYS A 118 -10.30 -7.74 -5.45
C LYS A 118 -9.03 -7.04 -5.93
N VAL A 119 -8.06 -6.89 -5.04
CA VAL A 119 -6.80 -6.19 -5.35
C VAL A 119 -5.76 -7.17 -5.88
N ILE A 120 -5.20 -6.82 -7.02
CA ILE A 120 -4.06 -7.50 -7.66
C ILE A 120 -2.89 -6.50 -7.64
N PRO A 121 -1.98 -6.59 -6.67
CA PRO A 121 -0.85 -5.67 -6.57
C PRO A 121 0.11 -5.84 -7.74
N LEU A 122 0.43 -4.74 -8.41
CA LEU A 122 1.48 -4.70 -9.42
C LEU A 122 2.81 -4.38 -8.74
N GLN A 123 3.72 -5.32 -8.78
CA GLN A 123 5.03 -5.18 -8.15
C GLN A 123 6.16 -5.41 -9.14
N GLY A 124 7.07 -4.45 -9.23
CA GLY A 124 8.39 -4.65 -9.80
C GLY A 124 9.31 -5.34 -8.79
N GLY A 125 10.22 -6.16 -9.26
CA GLY A 125 11.21 -6.81 -8.40
C GLY A 125 12.50 -7.05 -9.15
N GLU A 126 13.64 -6.93 -8.46
CA GLU A 126 14.96 -7.11 -9.05
C GLU A 126 15.37 -8.59 -9.14
N ASN A 127 14.76 -9.46 -8.33
CA ASN A 127 15.12 -10.85 -8.24
C ASN A 127 13.98 -11.76 -7.76
N ALA A 128 14.12 -13.06 -7.97
CA ALA A 128 13.12 -14.07 -7.61
C ALA A 128 12.85 -14.14 -6.09
N GLN A 129 13.78 -13.72 -5.24
CA GLN A 129 13.59 -13.75 -3.78
C GLN A 129 12.52 -12.72 -3.36
N MET A 130 12.54 -11.52 -3.94
CA MET A 130 11.53 -10.49 -3.67
C MET A 130 10.12 -10.98 -4.02
N TYR A 131 9.95 -11.64 -5.18
CA TYR A 131 8.65 -12.22 -5.56
C TYR A 131 8.18 -13.33 -4.61
N ARG A 132 9.11 -14.20 -4.14
CA ARG A 132 8.76 -15.23 -3.16
C ARG A 132 8.30 -14.64 -1.82
N GLN A 133 8.91 -13.53 -1.39
CA GLN A 133 8.47 -12.82 -0.18
C GLN A 133 7.07 -12.24 -0.35
N THR A 134 6.76 -11.65 -1.50
CA THR A 134 5.42 -11.14 -1.81
C THR A 134 4.38 -12.26 -1.84
N LEU A 135 4.71 -13.41 -2.43
CA LEU A 135 3.81 -14.57 -2.45
C LEU A 135 3.48 -15.08 -1.04
N LYS A 136 4.45 -15.07 -0.13
CA LYS A 136 4.19 -15.40 1.29
C LYS A 136 3.22 -14.41 1.93
N ALA A 137 3.29 -13.14 1.58
CA ALA A 137 2.35 -12.13 2.08
C ALA A 137 0.89 -12.40 1.64
N ALA A 138 0.68 -13.02 0.47
CA ALA A 138 -0.65 -13.40 0.02
C ALA A 138 -1.31 -14.51 0.86
N GLU A 139 -0.51 -15.29 1.59
CA GLU A 139 -1.01 -16.34 2.49
C GLU A 139 -1.34 -15.78 3.89
N MET A 140 -0.88 -14.57 4.21
CA MET A 140 -1.13 -13.94 5.51
C MET A 140 -2.58 -13.50 5.65
N LYS A 141 -3.11 -13.70 6.85
CA LYS A 141 -4.45 -13.24 7.23
C LYS A 141 -4.33 -12.17 8.31
N LEU A 142 -4.62 -10.95 7.93
CA LEU A 142 -4.79 -9.84 8.86
C LEU A 142 -6.26 -9.78 9.28
N SER A 143 -6.51 -9.46 10.55
CA SER A 143 -7.88 -9.21 11.00
C SER A 143 -8.40 -7.89 10.40
N ARG A 144 -9.71 -7.70 10.42
CA ARG A 144 -10.31 -6.43 9.95
C ARG A 144 -9.83 -5.25 10.77
N GLU A 145 -9.70 -5.44 12.09
CA GLU A 145 -9.18 -4.43 13.00
C GLU A 145 -7.74 -4.05 12.64
N GLU A 146 -6.88 -5.02 12.30
CA GLU A 146 -5.50 -4.74 11.89
C GLU A 146 -5.42 -4.01 10.55
N VAL A 147 -6.27 -4.39 9.58
CA VAL A 147 -6.36 -3.70 8.28
C VAL A 147 -6.79 -2.24 8.47
N ASP A 148 -7.83 -2.00 9.27
CA ASP A 148 -8.35 -0.68 9.55
C ASP A 148 -7.38 0.16 10.39
N TRP A 149 -6.77 -0.44 11.41
CA TRP A 149 -5.75 0.19 12.23
C TRP A 149 -4.55 0.66 11.41
N GLN A 150 -4.01 -0.18 10.50
CA GLN A 150 -2.93 0.22 9.61
C GLN A 150 -3.28 1.40 8.71
N ASP A 151 -4.51 1.50 8.26
CA ASP A 151 -5.00 2.60 7.42
C ASP A 151 -5.43 3.83 8.23
N LEU A 152 -5.07 3.89 9.51
CA LEU A 152 -5.44 4.94 10.47
C LEU A 152 -6.97 5.08 10.65
N ARG A 153 -7.71 4.02 10.36
CA ARG A 153 -9.13 3.88 10.63
C ARG A 153 -9.30 3.06 11.92
N GLY A 154 -9.98 3.60 12.89
CA GLY A 154 -10.11 2.98 14.22
C GLY A 154 -9.01 3.44 15.20
N GLU A 155 -9.32 3.29 16.50
CA GLU A 155 -8.43 3.63 17.63
C GLU A 155 -7.29 2.61 17.80
#